data_b8fd2d676a002eb13c4f4cceae14c68e
#
_entry.id   b8fd2d676a002eb13c4f4cceae14c68e
#
_cell.length_a   1.000
_cell.length_b   1.000
_cell.length_c   1.000
_cell.angle_alpha   90.00
_cell.angle_beta   90.00
_cell.angle_gamma   90.00
#
_symmetry.space_group_name_H-M   'P 1'
#
loop_
_entity.id
_entity.type
_entity.pdbx_description
1 polymer ?
#
loop_
_entity_poly.entity_id
_entity_poly.type
_entity_poly.pdbx_seq_one_letter_code
_entity_poly.pdbx_strand_id
1 'polypeptide(L)'
;LAGLLGRLVEANLATPESPGKWCLRIARKYDPGVEAPVMELLDQYLSDLSAYRDDAHLASWRHHGVSGQVWETLTMVWRHEVKTLDELCARLQRRGFAREDYALALQELVERGWLAQDGENYSVTARGDALRLEAEEATNRYFYAAWDCLTEAEIADLRDLLTRFGAALKNTNE
;
A
#
# COMPACT_ATOMS: atom_id res chain seq x y z
N LEU A 1 19.67 9.19 -8.41
CA LEU A 1 18.39 8.66 -7.97
C LEU A 1 18.08 7.30 -8.61
N ALA A 2 18.07 7.20 -9.96
CA ALA A 2 17.75 5.94 -10.66
C ALA A 2 18.65 4.77 -10.20
N GLY A 3 19.95 4.95 -10.04
CA GLY A 3 20.86 3.89 -9.59
C GLY A 3 20.53 3.34 -8.19
N LEU A 4 20.10 4.19 -7.24
CA LEU A 4 19.69 3.75 -5.90
C LEU A 4 18.36 2.99 -5.94
N LEU A 5 17.39 3.50 -6.71
CA LEU A 5 16.11 2.84 -6.88
C LEU A 5 16.25 1.49 -7.60
N GLY A 6 17.07 1.41 -8.63
CA GLY A 6 17.37 0.17 -9.35
C GLY A 6 17.96 -0.90 -8.42
N ARG A 7 18.92 -0.55 -7.56
CA ARG A 7 19.46 -1.48 -6.55
C ARG A 7 18.39 -2.00 -5.59
N LEU A 8 17.47 -1.16 -5.14
CA LEU A 8 16.36 -1.58 -4.29
C LEU A 8 15.42 -2.55 -5.02
N VAL A 9 15.10 -2.28 -6.28
CA VAL A 9 14.25 -3.17 -7.10
C VAL A 9 14.92 -4.53 -7.27
N GLU A 10 16.22 -4.57 -7.62
CA GLU A 10 16.97 -5.82 -7.75
C GLU A 10 17.06 -6.59 -6.42
N ALA A 11 17.30 -5.89 -5.31
CA ALA A 11 17.31 -6.51 -3.99
C ALA A 11 15.94 -7.10 -3.63
N ASN A 12 14.84 -6.39 -3.93
CA ASN A 12 13.48 -6.92 -3.73
C ASN A 12 13.19 -8.12 -4.62
N LEU A 13 13.66 -8.14 -5.87
CA LEU A 13 13.54 -9.31 -6.75
C LEU A 13 14.32 -10.51 -6.23
N ALA A 14 15.47 -10.30 -5.62
CA ALA A 14 16.33 -11.31 -5.07
C ALA A 14 15.90 -11.86 -3.70
N THR A 15 15.07 -11.11 -2.94
CA THR A 15 14.58 -11.58 -1.62
C THR A 15 13.86 -12.93 -1.73
N PRO A 16 13.91 -13.78 -0.68
CA PRO A 16 13.10 -15.01 -0.59
C PRO A 16 11.60 -14.74 -0.74
N GLU A 17 10.81 -15.75 -1.05
CA GLU A 17 9.45 -15.66 -1.57
C GLU A 17 8.38 -15.01 -0.68
N SER A 18 8.64 -14.73 0.56
CA SER A 18 7.72 -13.95 1.39
C SER A 18 8.11 -12.46 1.31
N PRO A 19 7.19 -11.60 0.94
CA PRO A 19 5.73 -11.73 0.89
C PRO A 19 5.12 -12.31 -0.40
N GLY A 20 5.87 -12.72 -1.36
CA GLY A 20 5.44 -12.96 -2.71
C GLY A 20 5.75 -11.75 -3.60
N LYS A 21 5.58 -11.89 -4.91
CA LYS A 21 5.99 -10.85 -5.88
C LYS A 21 5.05 -10.80 -7.07
N TRP A 22 3.75 -10.91 -6.83
CA TRP A 22 2.76 -10.90 -7.90
C TRP A 22 2.62 -9.52 -8.53
N CYS A 23 2.43 -8.50 -7.71
CA CYS A 23 2.29 -7.12 -8.17
C CYS A 23 3.59 -6.63 -8.80
N LEU A 24 4.73 -6.90 -8.15
CA LEU A 24 6.05 -6.57 -8.69
C LEU A 24 6.30 -7.24 -10.05
N ARG A 25 6.01 -8.54 -10.20
CA ARG A 25 6.17 -9.25 -11.47
C ARG A 25 5.28 -8.71 -12.59
N ILE A 26 4.10 -8.20 -12.23
CA ILE A 26 3.21 -7.54 -13.20
C ILE A 26 3.80 -6.19 -13.62
N ALA A 27 4.24 -5.37 -12.67
CA ALA A 27 4.88 -4.07 -12.95
C ALA A 27 6.12 -4.25 -13.85
N ARG A 28 6.96 -5.24 -13.57
CA ARG A 28 8.17 -5.56 -14.37
C ARG A 28 7.90 -6.01 -15.81
N LYS A 29 6.66 -6.30 -16.19
CA LYS A 29 6.33 -6.56 -17.60
C LYS A 29 6.42 -5.32 -18.49
N TYR A 30 6.42 -4.14 -17.89
CA TYR A 30 6.51 -2.84 -18.55
C TYR A 30 7.91 -2.23 -18.48
N ASP A 31 8.91 -3.02 -18.03
CA ASP A 31 10.30 -2.59 -17.93
C ASP A 31 10.82 -2.07 -19.27
N PRO A 32 11.20 -0.80 -19.38
CA PRO A 32 11.65 -0.21 -20.62
C PRO A 32 13.08 -0.63 -21.02
N GLY A 33 13.76 -1.38 -20.14
CA GLY A 33 15.16 -1.79 -20.31
C GLY A 33 16.17 -0.76 -19.85
N VAL A 34 17.40 -1.21 -19.57
CA VAL A 34 18.46 -0.39 -18.94
C VAL A 34 18.94 0.78 -19.78
N GLU A 35 18.73 0.75 -21.09
CA GLU A 35 19.13 1.81 -22.02
C GLU A 35 18.04 2.90 -22.19
N ALA A 36 16.91 2.75 -21.48
CA ALA A 36 15.80 3.70 -21.59
C ALA A 36 16.18 5.08 -21.00
N PRO A 37 15.50 6.15 -21.42
CA PRO A 37 15.67 7.47 -20.83
C PRO A 37 15.47 7.44 -19.32
N VAL A 38 16.26 8.25 -18.62
CA VAL A 38 16.30 8.24 -17.14
C VAL A 38 14.92 8.47 -16.49
N MET A 39 14.05 9.25 -17.12
CA MET A 39 12.70 9.49 -16.60
C MET A 39 11.81 8.26 -16.70
N GLU A 40 11.93 7.47 -17.75
CA GLU A 40 11.22 6.21 -17.91
C GLU A 40 11.71 5.17 -16.90
N LEU A 41 13.02 5.11 -16.66
CA LEU A 41 13.61 4.27 -15.61
C LEU A 41 13.12 4.67 -14.22
N LEU A 42 13.03 5.97 -13.92
CA LEU A 42 12.54 6.46 -12.64
C LEU A 42 11.07 6.09 -12.42
N ASP A 43 10.22 6.28 -13.44
CA ASP A 43 8.81 5.92 -13.39
C ASP A 43 8.66 4.41 -13.16
N GLN A 44 9.39 3.59 -13.91
CA GLN A 44 9.38 2.14 -13.74
C GLN A 44 9.83 1.71 -12.35
N TYR A 45 10.94 2.21 -11.83
CA TYR A 45 11.45 1.82 -10.52
C TYR A 45 10.53 2.26 -9.37
N LEU A 46 9.91 3.43 -9.46
CA LEU A 46 8.91 3.88 -8.48
C LEU A 46 7.65 3.01 -8.53
N SER A 47 7.22 2.62 -9.74
CA SER A 47 6.10 1.69 -9.94
C SER A 47 6.42 0.30 -9.38
N ASP A 48 7.62 -0.21 -9.61
CA ASP A 48 8.10 -1.49 -9.08
C ASP A 48 8.12 -1.51 -7.55
N LEU A 49 8.65 -0.45 -6.91
CA LEU A 49 8.68 -0.35 -5.45
C LEU A 49 7.27 -0.20 -4.86
N SER A 50 6.38 0.54 -5.53
CA SER A 50 4.98 0.64 -5.14
C SER A 50 4.29 -0.72 -5.23
N ALA A 51 4.48 -1.45 -6.33
CA ALA A 51 3.94 -2.78 -6.53
C ALA A 51 4.48 -3.79 -5.51
N TYR A 52 5.77 -3.71 -5.14
CA TYR A 52 6.32 -4.56 -4.09
C TYR A 52 5.74 -4.23 -2.70
N ARG A 53 5.45 -2.94 -2.44
CA ARG A 53 4.75 -2.55 -1.21
C ARG A 53 3.33 -3.11 -1.17
N ASP A 54 2.63 -3.18 -2.32
CA ASP A 54 1.32 -3.83 -2.42
C ASP A 54 1.42 -5.33 -2.12
N ASP A 55 2.44 -6.03 -2.64
CA ASP A 55 2.71 -7.43 -2.30
C ASP A 55 2.95 -7.61 -0.79
N ALA A 56 3.75 -6.73 -0.18
CA ALA A 56 4.02 -6.72 1.26
C ALA A 56 2.74 -6.49 2.07
N HIS A 57 1.89 -5.55 1.63
CA HIS A 57 0.62 -5.26 2.27
C HIS A 57 -0.35 -6.44 2.16
N LEU A 58 -0.50 -7.03 0.97
CA LEU A 58 -1.33 -8.21 0.78
C LEU A 58 -0.90 -9.38 1.68
N ALA A 59 0.40 -9.61 1.81
CA ALA A 59 0.93 -10.67 2.69
C ALA A 59 0.64 -10.38 4.17
N SER A 60 0.58 -9.12 4.58
CA SER A 60 0.41 -8.72 5.98
C SER A 60 -1.00 -8.97 6.51
N TRP A 61 -2.05 -8.94 5.67
CA TRP A 61 -3.43 -9.03 6.15
C TRP A 61 -4.25 -10.22 5.59
N ARG A 62 -3.85 -10.84 4.46
CA ARG A 62 -4.65 -11.92 3.83
C ARG A 62 -4.90 -13.12 4.75
N HIS A 63 -4.03 -13.37 5.71
CA HIS A 63 -4.18 -14.46 6.68
C HIS A 63 -5.38 -14.26 7.64
N HIS A 64 -5.94 -13.04 7.74
CA HIS A 64 -7.15 -12.79 8.53
C HIS A 64 -8.43 -13.32 7.88
N GLY A 65 -8.36 -13.84 6.65
CA GLY A 65 -9.47 -14.52 5.98
C GLY A 65 -10.64 -13.60 5.61
N VAL A 66 -10.35 -12.35 5.28
CA VAL A 66 -11.32 -11.36 4.77
C VAL A 66 -11.07 -11.04 3.31
N SER A 67 -12.09 -10.55 2.61
CA SER A 67 -11.92 -10.04 1.25
C SER A 67 -11.17 -8.70 1.24
N GLY A 68 -10.62 -8.31 0.07
CA GLY A 68 -10.00 -7.00 -0.09
C GLY A 68 -10.97 -5.85 0.16
N GLN A 69 -12.25 -6.02 -0.19
CA GLN A 69 -13.31 -5.05 0.06
C GLN A 69 -13.55 -4.85 1.57
N VAL A 70 -13.64 -5.93 2.35
CA VAL A 70 -13.79 -5.87 3.81
C VAL A 70 -12.57 -5.20 4.44
N TRP A 71 -11.36 -5.55 3.98
CA TRP A 71 -10.14 -4.92 4.45
C TRP A 71 -10.04 -3.42 4.12
N GLU A 72 -10.44 -3.03 2.90
CA GLU A 72 -10.49 -1.62 2.50
C GLU A 72 -11.53 -0.84 3.32
N THR A 73 -12.71 -1.43 3.56
CA THR A 73 -13.75 -0.84 4.41
C THR A 73 -13.23 -0.58 5.83
N LEU A 74 -12.57 -1.57 6.45
CA LEU A 74 -11.92 -1.39 7.75
C LEU A 74 -10.89 -0.25 7.71
N THR A 75 -10.08 -0.19 6.64
CA THR A 75 -9.04 0.83 6.47
C THR A 75 -9.63 2.24 6.41
N MET A 76 -10.75 2.45 5.70
CA MET A 76 -11.41 3.75 5.59
C MET A 76 -11.94 4.23 6.96
N VAL A 77 -12.56 3.34 7.74
CA VAL A 77 -13.04 3.67 9.08
C VAL A 77 -11.87 3.91 10.04
N TRP A 78 -10.83 3.07 9.99
CA TRP A 78 -9.64 3.19 10.83
C TRP A 78 -8.87 4.50 10.61
N ARG A 79 -8.80 4.97 9.35
CA ARG A 79 -8.18 6.26 9.01
C ARG A 79 -9.08 7.46 9.31
N HIS A 80 -10.28 7.23 9.84
CA HIS A 80 -11.28 8.27 10.06
C HIS A 80 -11.70 9.04 8.80
N GLU A 81 -11.54 8.42 7.62
CA GLU A 81 -11.96 8.99 6.34
C GLU A 81 -13.48 8.87 6.13
N VAL A 82 -14.11 7.88 6.77
CA VAL A 82 -15.56 7.66 6.74
C VAL A 82 -16.06 7.19 8.10
N LYS A 83 -17.35 7.48 8.39
CA LYS A 83 -18.04 7.04 9.60
C LYS A 83 -19.37 6.33 9.31
N THR A 84 -19.95 6.54 8.13
CA THR A 84 -21.26 5.99 7.76
C THR A 84 -21.16 5.19 6.46
N LEU A 85 -22.19 4.36 6.21
CA LEU A 85 -22.30 3.63 4.95
C LEU A 85 -22.39 4.58 3.74
N ASP A 86 -23.06 5.73 3.88
CA ASP A 86 -23.21 6.69 2.80
C ASP A 86 -21.86 7.34 2.44
N GLU A 87 -21.08 7.74 3.44
CA GLU A 87 -19.73 8.26 3.24
C GLU A 87 -18.82 7.21 2.59
N LEU A 88 -18.91 5.94 3.03
CA LEU A 88 -18.13 4.84 2.45
C LEU A 88 -18.45 4.62 0.97
N CYS A 89 -19.75 4.56 0.61
CA CYS A 89 -20.20 4.43 -0.78
C CYS A 89 -19.71 5.60 -1.64
N ALA A 90 -19.83 6.84 -1.14
CA ALA A 90 -19.36 8.02 -1.84
C ALA A 90 -17.83 8.00 -2.05
N ARG A 91 -17.07 7.61 -1.02
CA ARG A 91 -15.60 7.56 -1.04
C ARG A 91 -15.06 6.51 -2.01
N LEU A 92 -15.71 5.35 -2.08
CA LEU A 92 -15.28 4.18 -2.85
C LEU A 92 -16.10 3.94 -4.13
N GLN A 93 -16.87 4.92 -4.59
CA GLN A 93 -17.75 4.79 -5.77
C GLN A 93 -17.04 4.25 -7.03
N ARG A 94 -15.73 4.54 -7.19
CA ARG A 94 -14.93 4.08 -8.35
C ARG A 94 -14.56 2.60 -8.30
N ARG A 95 -14.79 1.91 -7.16
CA ARG A 95 -14.51 0.48 -6.99
C ARG A 95 -15.56 -0.40 -7.67
N GLY A 96 -16.75 0.15 -7.95
CA GLY A 96 -17.81 -0.56 -8.67
C GLY A 96 -18.60 -1.56 -7.83
N PHE A 97 -18.45 -1.57 -6.50
CA PHE A 97 -19.26 -2.38 -5.60
C PHE A 97 -20.61 -1.70 -5.32
N ALA A 98 -21.65 -2.51 -5.12
CA ALA A 98 -22.98 -2.01 -4.73
C ALA A 98 -22.99 -1.56 -3.26
N ARG A 99 -24.02 -0.77 -2.89
CA ARG A 99 -24.23 -0.32 -1.51
C ARG A 99 -24.39 -1.51 -0.54
N GLU A 100 -25.10 -2.52 -0.99
CA GLU A 100 -25.37 -3.76 -0.24
C GLU A 100 -24.06 -4.50 0.09
N ASP A 101 -23.10 -4.51 -0.82
CA ASP A 101 -21.80 -5.14 -0.62
C ASP A 101 -21.01 -4.42 0.50
N TYR A 102 -21.07 -3.09 0.55
CA TYR A 102 -20.44 -2.31 1.64
C TYR A 102 -21.18 -2.48 2.97
N ALA A 103 -22.52 -2.58 2.94
CA ALA A 103 -23.28 -2.86 4.15
C ALA A 103 -22.92 -4.23 4.75
N LEU A 104 -22.77 -5.26 3.91
CA LEU A 104 -22.30 -6.59 4.33
C LEU A 104 -20.86 -6.55 4.86
N ALA A 105 -19.99 -5.79 4.24
CA ALA A 105 -18.61 -5.63 4.72
C ALA A 105 -18.56 -4.97 6.11
N LEU A 106 -19.34 -3.92 6.35
CA LEU A 106 -19.46 -3.27 7.65
C LEU A 106 -20.05 -4.22 8.70
N GLN A 107 -21.09 -4.99 8.35
CA GLN A 107 -21.68 -5.99 9.23
C GLN A 107 -20.65 -7.06 9.62
N GLU A 108 -19.90 -7.62 8.66
CA GLU A 108 -18.84 -8.60 8.92
C GLU A 108 -17.80 -8.04 9.90
N LEU A 109 -17.40 -6.79 9.73
CA LEU A 109 -16.41 -6.13 10.60
C LEU A 109 -16.94 -5.94 12.03
N VAL A 110 -18.23 -5.65 12.20
CA VAL A 110 -18.87 -5.56 13.52
C VAL A 110 -18.98 -6.95 14.16
N GLU A 111 -19.37 -7.96 13.40
CA GLU A 111 -19.46 -9.36 13.89
C GLU A 111 -18.09 -9.90 14.34
N ARG A 112 -17.01 -9.52 13.65
CA ARG A 112 -15.63 -9.84 14.05
C ARG A 112 -15.13 -9.03 15.26
N GLY A 113 -15.89 -8.01 15.68
CA GLY A 113 -15.51 -7.10 16.76
C GLY A 113 -14.36 -6.17 16.38
N TRP A 114 -14.12 -5.89 15.09
CA TRP A 114 -13.12 -4.95 14.60
C TRP A 114 -13.68 -3.53 14.47
N LEU A 115 -14.99 -3.42 14.22
CA LEU A 115 -15.74 -2.17 14.29
C LEU A 115 -16.81 -2.26 15.38
N ALA A 116 -17.18 -1.10 15.93
CA ALA A 116 -18.37 -0.88 16.73
C ALA A 116 -19.34 -0.03 15.91
N GLN A 117 -20.64 -0.28 16.08
CA GLN A 117 -21.71 0.49 15.48
C GLN A 117 -22.52 1.21 16.57
N ASP A 118 -22.78 2.50 16.34
CA ASP A 118 -23.69 3.32 17.16
C ASP A 118 -24.63 4.09 16.21
N GLY A 119 -25.86 3.64 16.12
CA GLY A 119 -26.81 4.10 15.13
C GLY A 119 -26.29 3.89 13.70
N GLU A 120 -26.11 4.96 12.95
CA GLU A 120 -25.56 4.93 11.59
C GLU A 120 -24.02 5.05 11.54
N ASN A 121 -23.37 5.29 12.70
CA ASN A 121 -21.94 5.53 12.76
C ASN A 121 -21.16 4.25 13.09
N TYR A 122 -20.02 4.10 12.42
CA TYR A 122 -19.05 3.05 12.67
C TYR A 122 -17.76 3.64 13.19
N SER A 123 -17.13 2.96 14.13
CA SER A 123 -15.85 3.33 14.70
C SER A 123 -14.97 2.10 14.88
N VAL A 124 -13.66 2.27 14.79
CA VAL A 124 -12.72 1.17 15.05
C VAL A 124 -12.71 0.81 16.53
N THR A 125 -12.71 -0.48 16.85
CA THR A 125 -12.51 -0.97 18.22
C THR A 125 -11.01 -1.06 18.54
N ALA A 126 -10.65 -1.19 19.82
CA ALA A 126 -9.27 -1.46 20.22
C ALA A 126 -8.69 -2.72 19.54
N ARG A 127 -9.52 -3.75 19.29
CA ARG A 127 -9.12 -4.96 18.57
C ARG A 127 -8.87 -4.69 17.09
N GLY A 128 -9.75 -3.91 16.44
CA GLY A 128 -9.58 -3.52 15.04
C GLY A 128 -8.36 -2.63 14.83
N ASP A 129 -8.10 -1.71 15.76
CA ASP A 129 -6.93 -0.85 15.75
C ASP A 129 -5.63 -1.65 15.88
N ALA A 130 -5.53 -2.53 16.88
CA ALA A 130 -4.37 -3.38 17.08
C ALA A 130 -4.07 -4.25 15.84
N LEU A 131 -5.10 -4.82 15.23
CA LEU A 131 -4.98 -5.63 14.01
C LEU A 131 -4.48 -4.79 12.82
N ARG A 132 -4.98 -3.56 12.66
CA ARG A 132 -4.51 -2.67 11.60
C ARG A 132 -3.05 -2.24 11.80
N LEU A 133 -2.66 -1.92 13.05
CA LEU A 133 -1.28 -1.59 13.40
C LEU A 133 -0.34 -2.77 13.13
N GLU A 134 -0.71 -3.98 13.52
CA GLU A 134 0.07 -5.19 13.24
C GLU A 134 0.29 -5.39 11.73
N ALA A 135 -0.75 -5.19 10.92
CA ALA A 135 -0.65 -5.29 9.47
C ALA A 135 0.27 -4.21 8.87
N GLU A 136 0.24 -2.96 9.38
CA GLU A 136 1.16 -1.91 8.94
C GLU A 136 2.61 -2.22 9.33
N GLU A 137 2.85 -2.71 10.53
CA GLU A 137 4.19 -3.14 10.98
C GLU A 137 4.72 -4.31 10.15
N ALA A 138 3.87 -5.31 9.86
CA ALA A 138 4.23 -6.42 8.99
C ALA A 138 4.53 -5.95 7.56
N THR A 139 3.71 -5.05 7.01
CA THR A 139 3.96 -4.42 5.69
C THR A 139 5.32 -3.74 5.67
N ASN A 140 5.65 -2.98 6.69
CA ASN A 140 6.93 -2.28 6.79
C ASN A 140 8.10 -3.28 6.92
N ARG A 141 7.98 -4.31 7.76
CA ARG A 141 9.02 -5.35 7.85
C ARG A 141 9.30 -6.01 6.50
N TYR A 142 8.27 -6.38 5.76
CA TYR A 142 8.43 -7.00 4.45
C TYR A 142 9.01 -6.02 3.42
N PHE A 143 8.50 -4.80 3.38
CA PHE A 143 8.92 -3.81 2.40
C PHE A 143 10.37 -3.38 2.61
N TYR A 144 10.77 -3.16 3.86
CA TYR A 144 12.13 -2.69 4.18
C TYR A 144 13.16 -3.81 4.33
N ALA A 145 12.76 -5.10 4.23
CA ALA A 145 13.69 -6.22 4.40
C ALA A 145 14.86 -6.24 3.40
N ALA A 146 14.68 -5.67 2.22
CA ALA A 146 15.72 -5.60 1.18
C ALA A 146 16.55 -4.30 1.22
N TRP A 147 16.23 -3.36 2.12
CA TRP A 147 16.87 -2.04 2.14
C TRP A 147 18.30 -2.06 2.70
N ASP A 148 18.71 -3.16 3.33
CA ASP A 148 20.10 -3.39 3.75
C ASP A 148 21.10 -3.41 2.58
N CYS A 149 20.62 -3.43 1.33
CA CYS A 149 21.45 -3.23 0.14
C CYS A 149 21.99 -1.80 0.00
N LEU A 150 21.44 -0.86 0.78
CA LEU A 150 21.88 0.54 0.83
C LEU A 150 22.50 0.85 2.19
N THR A 151 23.54 1.68 2.20
CA THR A 151 24.09 2.25 3.41
C THR A 151 23.19 3.35 3.99
N GLU A 152 23.35 3.71 5.25
CA GLU A 152 22.61 4.83 5.87
C GLU A 152 22.76 6.14 5.11
N ALA A 153 23.98 6.43 4.60
CA ALA A 153 24.25 7.61 3.78
C ALA A 153 23.46 7.58 2.47
N GLU A 154 23.43 6.43 1.79
CA GLU A 154 22.65 6.25 0.55
C GLU A 154 21.14 6.37 0.78
N ILE A 155 20.63 5.91 1.93
CA ILE A 155 19.24 6.09 2.32
C ILE A 155 18.92 7.59 2.55
N ALA A 156 19.83 8.32 3.20
CA ALA A 156 19.69 9.76 3.39
C ALA A 156 19.68 10.50 2.04
N ASP A 157 20.63 10.16 1.15
CA ASP A 157 20.69 10.71 -0.20
C ASP A 157 19.44 10.40 -1.01
N LEU A 158 18.96 9.17 -0.94
CA LEU A 158 17.72 8.74 -1.63
C LEU A 158 16.53 9.58 -1.18
N ARG A 159 16.37 9.80 0.12
CA ARG A 159 15.30 10.63 0.68
C ARG A 159 15.37 12.07 0.18
N ASP A 160 16.56 12.67 0.18
CA ASP A 160 16.78 14.04 -0.33
C ASP A 160 16.45 14.14 -1.82
N LEU A 161 16.96 13.20 -2.61
CA LEU A 161 16.72 13.14 -4.06
C LEU A 161 15.25 12.97 -4.40
N LEU A 162 14.51 12.11 -3.67
CA LEU A 162 13.06 11.94 -3.86
C LEU A 162 12.29 13.20 -3.48
N THR A 163 12.68 13.87 -2.41
CA THR A 163 12.08 15.14 -2.00
C THR A 163 12.23 16.22 -3.06
N ARG A 164 13.45 16.36 -3.58
CA ARG A 164 13.75 17.33 -4.66
C ARG A 164 13.04 16.98 -5.97
N PHE A 165 13.01 15.70 -6.32
CA PHE A 165 12.29 15.21 -7.50
C PHE A 165 10.79 15.50 -7.41
N GLY A 166 10.16 15.19 -6.27
CA GLY A 166 8.74 15.50 -6.04
C GLY A 166 8.43 17.00 -6.07
N ALA A 167 9.34 17.85 -5.56
CA ALA A 167 9.19 19.30 -5.67
C ALA A 167 9.28 19.78 -7.12
N ALA A 168 10.22 19.25 -7.90
CA ALA A 168 10.36 19.61 -9.31
C ALA A 168 9.13 19.24 -10.15
N LEU A 169 8.54 18.05 -9.91
CA LEU A 169 7.31 17.62 -10.61
C LEU A 169 6.11 18.54 -10.31
N LYS A 170 5.98 19.06 -9.09
CA LYS A 170 4.90 19.98 -8.74
C LYS A 170 5.02 21.31 -9.49
N ASN A 171 6.22 21.84 -9.60
CA ASN A 171 6.47 23.13 -10.27
C ASN A 171 6.30 23.05 -11.80
N THR A 172 6.28 21.85 -12.39
CA THR A 172 6.11 21.67 -13.85
C THR A 172 4.62 21.62 -14.24
N ASN A 173 3.73 21.47 -13.28
CA ASN A 173 2.27 21.37 -13.49
C ASN A 173 1.52 22.69 -13.17
N GLU A 174 2.24 23.76 -12.81
CA GLU A 174 1.75 25.15 -12.69
C GLU A 174 2.09 25.95 -13.96
#